data_d4eb5b18b0915bee768393ab824ae5fd
#
_entry.id   d4eb5b18b0915bee768393ab824ae5fd
#
_cell.length_a   1.000
_cell.length_b   1.000
_cell.length_c   1.000
_cell.angle_alpha   90.00
_cell.angle_beta   90.00
_cell.angle_gamma   90.00
#
_symmetry.space_group_name_H-M   'P 1'
#
loop_
_entity.id
_entity.type
_entity.pdbx_description
1 polymer ?
#
loop_
_entity_poly.entity_id
_entity_poly.type
_entity_poly.pdbx_seq_one_letter_code
_entity_poly.pdbx_strand_id
1 'polypeptide(L)'
;IFFFFFMFRQKVIQYINEKHLFHRSDKILVALSGGADSVALLRVLLLEGYNCIAAHCNFHLRGEESDRDEEFVQNLCRGLDVPLQVIHFDTNGYASRKRISIEMAARELRYEWFEQVRLQIGASVIAVAHHRDDSVETFLLNLVRGTGINGLKGIAAVNGKVVRPLLDVSRDDILAF
;
A
#
# COMPACT_ATOMS: atom_id res chain seq x y z
N ILE A 1 -9.43 24.00 3.71
CA ILE A 1 -8.42 23.16 3.03
C ILE A 1 -7.19 22.97 3.94
N PHE A 2 -6.50 24.00 4.41
CA PHE A 2 -5.33 23.89 5.30
C PHE A 2 -5.57 23.09 6.58
N PHE A 3 -6.73 23.22 7.20
CA PHE A 3 -7.09 22.54 8.43
C PHE A 3 -7.22 21.00 8.22
N PHE A 4 -7.91 20.58 7.15
CA PHE A 4 -8.06 19.15 6.83
C PHE A 4 -6.72 18.50 6.48
N PHE A 5 -5.89 19.16 5.68
CA PHE A 5 -4.54 18.74 5.34
C PHE A 5 -3.66 18.51 6.58
N PHE A 6 -3.71 19.45 7.54
CA PHE A 6 -2.96 19.34 8.79
C PHE A 6 -3.48 18.19 9.67
N MET A 7 -4.80 18.07 9.81
CA MET A 7 -5.42 17.01 10.60
C MET A 7 -5.14 15.62 10.06
N PHE A 8 -5.17 15.45 8.73
CA PHE A 8 -4.82 14.17 8.09
C PHE A 8 -3.40 13.74 8.43
N ARG A 9 -2.43 14.64 8.24
CA ARG A 9 -1.03 14.37 8.57
C ARG A 9 -0.85 13.98 10.03
N GLN A 10 -1.46 14.72 10.95
CA GLN A 10 -1.38 14.43 12.38
C GLN A 10 -1.93 13.04 12.71
N LYS A 11 -3.10 12.67 12.19
CA LYS A 11 -3.68 11.34 12.41
C LYS A 11 -2.74 10.23 11.95
N VAL A 12 -2.19 10.35 10.75
CA VAL A 12 -1.28 9.34 10.19
C VAL A 12 -0.02 9.19 11.05
N ILE A 13 0.62 10.31 11.44
CA ILE A 13 1.83 10.28 12.26
C ILE A 13 1.56 9.76 13.67
N GLN A 14 0.46 10.16 14.27
CA GLN A 14 0.05 9.63 15.57
C GLN A 14 -0.12 8.12 15.50
N TYR A 15 -0.81 7.60 14.48
CA TYR A 15 -1.02 6.18 14.30
C TYR A 15 0.29 5.41 14.07
N ILE A 16 1.21 5.93 13.26
CA ILE A 16 2.55 5.36 13.04
C ILE A 16 3.28 5.21 14.38
N ASN A 17 3.25 6.25 15.22
CA ASN A 17 3.92 6.26 16.51
C ASN A 17 3.26 5.33 17.53
N GLU A 18 1.93 5.36 17.64
CA GLU A 18 1.17 4.51 18.57
C GLU A 18 1.31 3.02 18.28
N LYS A 19 1.36 2.67 16.98
CA LYS A 19 1.51 1.28 16.53
C LYS A 19 2.96 0.87 16.33
N HIS A 20 3.92 1.77 16.55
CA HIS A 20 5.35 1.51 16.35
C HIS A 20 5.66 0.91 14.98
N LEU A 21 5.07 1.48 13.91
CA LEU A 21 5.15 0.90 12.57
C LEU A 21 6.57 0.98 12.00
N PHE A 22 7.24 2.10 12.19
CA PHE A 22 8.63 2.36 11.79
C PHE A 22 9.15 3.64 12.44
N HIS A 23 10.47 3.86 12.38
CA HIS A 23 11.15 5.04 12.91
C HIS A 23 11.51 6.02 11.78
N ARG A 24 11.83 7.26 12.16
CA ARG A 24 12.25 8.32 11.20
C ARG A 24 13.50 7.97 10.41
N SER A 25 14.39 7.20 11.00
CA SER A 25 15.65 6.75 10.38
C SER A 25 15.45 5.58 9.40
N ASP A 26 14.26 4.97 9.38
CA ASP A 26 14.00 3.82 8.54
C ASP A 26 13.84 4.21 7.07
N LYS A 27 14.32 3.32 6.20
CA LYS A 27 14.00 3.34 4.78
C LYS A 27 12.72 2.55 4.55
N ILE A 28 11.76 3.14 3.86
CA ILE A 28 10.41 2.59 3.67
C ILE A 28 10.19 2.28 2.20
N LEU A 29 9.84 1.03 1.89
CA LEU A 29 9.34 0.66 0.57
C LEU A 29 7.84 0.93 0.52
N VAL A 30 7.40 1.87 -0.31
CA VAL A 30 5.99 2.25 -0.44
C VAL A 30 5.38 1.57 -1.66
N ALA A 31 4.36 0.73 -1.43
CA ALA A 31 3.59 0.12 -2.51
C ALA A 31 2.72 1.20 -3.19
N LEU A 32 3.03 1.53 -4.43
CA LEU A 32 2.41 2.62 -5.20
C LEU A 32 1.64 2.05 -6.40
N SER A 33 0.32 1.91 -6.26
CA SER A 33 -0.54 1.38 -7.33
C SER A 33 -0.93 2.43 -8.38
N GLY A 34 -0.85 3.71 -8.05
CA GLY A 34 -1.37 4.83 -8.84
C GLY A 34 -2.74 5.33 -8.40
N GLY A 35 -3.45 4.56 -7.55
CA GLY A 35 -4.71 5.02 -6.95
C GLY A 35 -4.51 6.07 -5.84
N ALA A 36 -5.56 6.84 -5.55
CA ALA A 36 -5.54 7.95 -4.60
C ALA A 36 -4.94 7.58 -3.24
N ASP A 37 -5.30 6.41 -2.71
CA ASP A 37 -4.87 5.95 -1.39
C ASP A 37 -3.34 5.74 -1.34
N SER A 38 -2.77 5.10 -2.36
CA SER A 38 -1.33 4.86 -2.45
C SER A 38 -0.53 6.14 -2.69
N VAL A 39 -1.09 7.07 -3.45
CA VAL A 39 -0.50 8.40 -3.69
C VAL A 39 -0.51 9.24 -2.41
N ALA A 40 -1.63 9.24 -1.68
CA ALA A 40 -1.73 9.94 -0.39
C ALA A 40 -0.73 9.37 0.63
N LEU A 41 -0.59 8.03 0.70
CA LEU A 41 0.40 7.40 1.57
C LEU A 41 1.82 7.89 1.25
N LEU A 42 2.23 7.82 -0.02
CA LEU A 42 3.56 8.28 -0.43
C LEU A 42 3.76 9.76 -0.08
N ARG A 43 2.80 10.62 -0.42
CA ARG A 43 2.88 12.06 -0.19
C ARG A 43 2.98 12.41 1.29
N VAL A 44 2.14 11.83 2.15
CA VAL A 44 2.19 12.12 3.59
C VAL A 44 3.52 11.70 4.20
N LEU A 45 4.07 10.54 3.82
CA LEU A 45 5.37 10.09 4.32
C LEU A 45 6.51 11.01 3.87
N LEU A 46 6.51 11.47 2.62
CA LEU A 46 7.50 12.42 2.10
C LEU A 46 7.42 13.78 2.81
N LEU A 47 6.20 14.31 3.01
CA LEU A 47 5.98 15.56 3.72
C LEU A 47 6.45 15.52 5.18
N GLU A 48 6.40 14.34 5.77
CA GLU A 48 6.92 14.10 7.12
C GLU A 48 8.43 13.78 7.13
N GLY A 49 9.10 13.78 5.98
CA GLY A 49 10.55 13.62 5.86
C GLY A 49 11.05 12.18 6.02
N TYR A 50 10.19 11.18 5.76
CA TYR A 50 10.63 9.78 5.71
C TYR A 50 11.39 9.47 4.43
N ASN A 51 12.35 8.55 4.52
CA ASN A 51 13.12 8.06 3.39
C ASN A 51 12.31 6.98 2.64
N CYS A 52 11.64 7.37 1.55
CA CYS A 52 10.75 6.50 0.78
C CYS A 52 11.37 6.08 -0.55
N ILE A 53 11.15 4.82 -0.91
CA ILE A 53 11.35 4.27 -2.25
C ILE A 53 10.02 3.68 -2.69
N ALA A 54 9.55 4.02 -3.88
CA ALA A 54 8.29 3.51 -4.41
C ALA A 54 8.48 2.19 -5.17
N ALA A 55 7.46 1.31 -5.09
CA ALA A 55 7.39 0.06 -5.84
C ALA A 55 6.04 -0.07 -6.53
N HIS A 56 6.05 -0.30 -7.84
CA HIS A 56 4.87 -0.45 -8.68
C HIS A 56 4.85 -1.81 -9.38
N CYS A 57 3.70 -2.50 -9.31
CA CYS A 57 3.46 -3.76 -10.02
C CYS A 57 2.48 -3.52 -11.17
N ASN A 58 2.93 -3.77 -12.40
CA ASN A 58 2.04 -3.86 -13.56
C ASN A 58 1.66 -5.33 -13.78
N PHE A 59 0.40 -5.65 -13.51
CA PHE A 59 -0.13 -7.02 -13.61
C PHE A 59 -0.70 -7.34 -14.99
N HIS A 60 -0.76 -6.36 -15.92
CA HIS A 60 -1.36 -6.46 -17.25
C HIS A 60 -2.80 -7.02 -17.26
N LEU A 61 -3.59 -6.74 -16.20
CA LEU A 61 -4.94 -7.26 -16.04
C LEU A 61 -6.02 -6.34 -16.63
N ARG A 62 -5.70 -5.05 -16.86
CA ARG A 62 -6.61 -4.03 -17.36
C ARG A 62 -6.17 -3.40 -18.69
N GLY A 63 -5.33 -4.09 -19.43
CA GLY A 63 -4.83 -3.61 -20.73
C GLY A 63 -4.19 -2.21 -20.60
N GLU A 64 -4.62 -1.27 -21.46
CA GLU A 64 -4.09 0.10 -21.49
C GLU A 64 -4.23 0.89 -20.17
N GLU A 65 -5.20 0.56 -19.32
CA GLU A 65 -5.32 1.20 -17.99
C GLU A 65 -4.13 0.87 -17.11
N SER A 66 -3.63 -0.37 -17.16
CA SER A 66 -2.44 -0.78 -16.41
C SER A 66 -1.20 0.01 -16.83
N ASP A 67 -1.07 0.28 -18.13
CA ASP A 67 0.04 1.04 -18.68
C ASP A 67 -0.07 2.54 -18.35
N ARG A 68 -1.29 3.10 -18.34
CA ARG A 68 -1.54 4.48 -17.89
C ARG A 68 -1.24 4.67 -16.41
N ASP A 69 -1.60 3.71 -15.57
CA ASP A 69 -1.28 3.75 -14.14
C ASP A 69 0.24 3.75 -13.94
N GLU A 70 0.97 2.94 -14.68
CA GLU A 70 2.43 2.90 -14.63
C GLU A 70 3.06 4.22 -15.08
N GLU A 71 2.61 4.78 -16.21
CA GLU A 71 3.09 6.07 -16.70
C GLU A 71 2.82 7.18 -15.68
N PHE A 72 1.63 7.20 -15.08
CA PHE A 72 1.29 8.15 -14.02
C PHE A 72 2.24 8.02 -12.83
N VAL A 73 2.49 6.80 -12.34
CA VAL A 73 3.39 6.53 -11.22
C VAL A 73 4.83 6.96 -11.53
N GLN A 74 5.32 6.69 -12.75
CA GLN A 74 6.65 7.11 -13.20
C GLN A 74 6.79 8.63 -13.21
N ASN A 75 5.79 9.34 -13.76
CA ASN A 75 5.77 10.80 -13.79
C ASN A 75 5.67 11.41 -12.38
N LEU A 76 4.84 10.85 -11.51
CA LEU A 76 4.70 11.27 -10.12
C LEU A 76 6.02 11.13 -9.36
N CYS A 77 6.66 9.97 -9.42
CA CYS A 77 7.91 9.71 -8.72
C CYS A 77 9.04 10.62 -9.24
N ARG A 78 9.09 10.85 -10.55
CA ARG A 78 10.06 11.80 -11.15
C ARG A 78 9.82 13.22 -10.64
N GLY A 79 8.58 13.67 -10.55
CA GLY A 79 8.23 15.01 -10.06
C GLY A 79 8.47 15.19 -8.56
N LEU A 80 8.47 14.11 -7.78
CA LEU A 80 8.72 14.11 -6.34
C LEU A 80 10.18 13.74 -5.96
N ASP A 81 11.02 13.46 -6.95
CA ASP A 81 12.41 12.98 -6.76
C ASP A 81 12.47 11.71 -5.89
N VAL A 82 11.55 10.77 -6.12
CA VAL A 82 11.46 9.49 -5.40
C VAL A 82 11.95 8.36 -6.30
N PRO A 83 12.93 7.55 -5.83
CA PRO A 83 13.33 6.34 -6.55
C PRO A 83 12.14 5.38 -6.72
N LEU A 84 11.98 4.83 -7.94
CA LEU A 84 10.90 3.93 -8.28
C LEU A 84 11.43 2.59 -8.77
N GLN A 85 10.89 1.50 -8.26
CA GLN A 85 11.06 0.15 -8.79
C GLN A 85 9.77 -0.28 -9.48
N VAL A 86 9.87 -0.85 -10.68
CA VAL A 86 8.72 -1.32 -11.48
C VAL A 86 8.95 -2.77 -11.87
N ILE A 87 7.89 -3.57 -11.84
CA ILE A 87 7.88 -4.94 -12.36
C ILE A 87 6.63 -5.19 -13.19
N HIS A 88 6.78 -6.01 -14.22
CA HIS A 88 5.69 -6.52 -15.05
C HIS A 88 5.49 -8.01 -14.77
N PHE A 89 4.23 -8.43 -14.58
CA PHE A 89 3.89 -9.84 -14.30
C PHE A 89 3.01 -10.44 -15.39
N ASP A 90 3.34 -11.67 -15.82
CA ASP A 90 2.40 -12.56 -16.51
C ASP A 90 1.46 -13.19 -15.48
N THR A 91 0.52 -12.42 -14.99
CA THR A 91 -0.40 -12.82 -13.91
C THR A 91 -1.31 -13.97 -14.34
N ASN A 92 -1.82 -13.93 -15.59
CA ASN A 92 -2.68 -14.97 -16.13
C ASN A 92 -1.94 -16.32 -16.28
N GLY A 93 -0.72 -16.30 -16.80
CA GLY A 93 0.12 -17.48 -16.91
C GLY A 93 0.48 -18.06 -15.54
N TYR A 94 0.79 -17.20 -14.57
CA TYR A 94 1.06 -17.64 -13.20
C TYR A 94 -0.15 -18.31 -12.55
N ALA A 95 -1.33 -17.66 -12.64
CA ALA A 95 -2.59 -18.18 -12.10
C ALA A 95 -2.93 -19.56 -12.70
N SER A 96 -2.79 -19.70 -14.01
CA SER A 96 -3.05 -20.96 -14.73
C SER A 96 -2.12 -22.08 -14.31
N ARG A 97 -0.80 -21.81 -14.23
CA ARG A 97 0.21 -22.80 -13.79
C ARG A 97 -0.03 -23.27 -12.36
N LYS A 98 -0.38 -22.35 -11.45
CA LYS A 98 -0.66 -22.67 -10.05
C LYS A 98 -2.09 -23.14 -9.77
N ARG A 99 -3.01 -23.05 -10.74
CA ARG A 99 -4.43 -23.36 -10.58
C ARG A 99 -5.11 -22.59 -9.45
N ILE A 100 -4.78 -21.30 -9.38
CA ILE A 100 -5.36 -20.35 -8.41
C ILE A 100 -6.10 -19.22 -9.13
N SER A 101 -6.88 -18.44 -8.39
CA SER A 101 -7.55 -17.27 -8.96
C SER A 101 -6.52 -16.20 -9.37
N ILE A 102 -6.90 -15.35 -10.33
CA ILE A 102 -6.09 -14.21 -10.77
C ILE A 102 -5.79 -13.26 -9.58
N GLU A 103 -6.77 -13.07 -8.70
CA GLU A 103 -6.62 -12.24 -7.51
C GLU A 103 -5.57 -12.81 -6.54
N MET A 104 -5.61 -14.12 -6.28
CA MET A 104 -4.58 -14.79 -5.47
C MET A 104 -3.21 -14.72 -6.14
N ALA A 105 -3.14 -14.93 -7.45
CA ALA A 105 -1.91 -14.83 -8.22
C ALA A 105 -1.28 -13.44 -8.12
N ALA A 106 -2.08 -12.40 -8.35
CA ALA A 106 -1.62 -11.01 -8.21
C ALA A 106 -1.14 -10.69 -6.79
N ARG A 107 -1.83 -11.23 -5.77
CA ARG A 107 -1.43 -11.06 -4.37
C ARG A 107 -0.10 -11.75 -4.06
N GLU A 108 0.07 -13.01 -4.45
CA GLU A 108 1.30 -13.76 -4.22
C GLU A 108 2.50 -13.07 -4.90
N LEU A 109 2.37 -12.80 -6.21
CA LEU A 109 3.41 -12.12 -7.00
C LEU A 109 3.81 -10.78 -6.40
N ARG A 110 2.83 -9.98 -5.97
CA ARG A 110 3.05 -8.66 -5.36
C ARG A 110 3.90 -8.73 -4.11
N TYR A 111 3.50 -9.53 -3.13
CA TYR A 111 4.17 -9.57 -1.83
C TYR A 111 5.51 -10.28 -1.87
N GLU A 112 5.66 -11.30 -2.72
CA GLU A 112 6.95 -11.94 -2.97
C GLU A 112 7.96 -10.93 -3.54
N TRP A 113 7.56 -10.17 -4.57
CA TRP A 113 8.43 -9.18 -5.16
C TRP A 113 8.71 -8.00 -4.23
N PHE A 114 7.73 -7.50 -3.50
CA PHE A 114 7.97 -6.43 -2.52
C PHE A 114 9.00 -6.84 -1.48
N GLU A 115 8.97 -8.08 -1.00
CA GLU A 115 9.95 -8.56 -0.03
C GLU A 115 11.35 -8.68 -0.66
N GLN A 116 11.46 -9.14 -1.90
CA GLN A 116 12.73 -9.17 -2.64
C GLN A 116 13.31 -7.75 -2.78
N VAL A 117 12.50 -6.78 -3.22
CA VAL A 117 12.94 -5.38 -3.36
C VAL A 117 13.31 -4.80 -1.99
N ARG A 118 12.50 -5.02 -0.96
CA ARG A 118 12.77 -4.55 0.40
C ARG A 118 14.16 -4.98 0.88
N LEU A 119 14.48 -6.25 0.72
CA LEU A 119 15.79 -6.80 1.07
C LEU A 119 16.92 -6.21 0.24
N GLN A 120 16.70 -6.10 -1.08
CA GLN A 120 17.71 -5.58 -2.01
C GLN A 120 18.09 -4.12 -1.70
N ILE A 121 17.12 -3.28 -1.36
CA ILE A 121 17.36 -1.86 -1.08
C ILE A 121 17.66 -1.57 0.39
N GLY A 122 17.59 -2.58 1.27
CA GLY A 122 17.77 -2.43 2.71
C GLY A 122 16.66 -1.62 3.38
N ALA A 123 15.40 -1.74 2.92
CA ALA A 123 14.28 -1.11 3.58
C ALA A 123 13.82 -1.89 4.82
N SER A 124 13.41 -1.17 5.86
CA SER A 124 12.96 -1.76 7.12
C SER A 124 11.58 -2.41 6.99
N VAL A 125 10.68 -1.78 6.25
CA VAL A 125 9.28 -2.16 6.10
C VAL A 125 8.76 -1.91 4.68
N ILE A 126 7.59 -2.53 4.39
CA ILE A 126 6.78 -2.31 3.19
C ILE A 126 5.49 -1.61 3.65
N ALA A 127 5.27 -0.37 3.25
CA ALA A 127 4.05 0.38 3.57
C ALA A 127 3.01 0.21 2.46
N VAL A 128 1.81 -0.22 2.84
CA VAL A 128 0.66 -0.38 1.94
C VAL A 128 -0.51 0.51 2.38
N ALA A 129 -1.29 0.99 1.43
CA ALA A 129 -2.29 2.04 1.62
C ALA A 129 -3.69 1.48 1.96
N HIS A 130 -3.80 0.44 2.78
CA HIS A 130 -5.09 0.05 3.34
C HIS A 130 -5.55 1.10 4.36
N HIS A 131 -6.82 1.49 4.28
CA HIS A 131 -7.43 2.48 5.15
C HIS A 131 -8.57 1.89 5.99
N ARG A 132 -9.21 2.72 6.82
CA ARG A 132 -10.24 2.28 7.77
C ARG A 132 -11.41 1.57 7.08
N ASP A 133 -11.86 2.06 5.93
CA ASP A 133 -13.03 1.49 5.26
C ASP A 133 -12.73 0.09 4.70
N ASP A 134 -11.49 -0.18 4.23
CA ASP A 134 -11.05 -1.54 3.87
C ASP A 134 -11.14 -2.51 5.06
N SER A 135 -10.76 -2.01 6.26
CA SER A 135 -10.82 -2.81 7.49
C SER A 135 -12.27 -3.13 7.88
N VAL A 136 -13.18 -2.16 7.73
CA VAL A 136 -14.62 -2.34 7.97
C VAL A 136 -15.22 -3.33 6.97
N GLU A 137 -14.91 -3.19 5.68
CA GLU A 137 -15.35 -4.14 4.65
C GLU A 137 -14.89 -5.57 4.95
N THR A 138 -13.61 -5.73 5.29
CA THR A 138 -13.04 -7.03 5.65
C THR A 138 -13.74 -7.63 6.86
N PHE A 139 -14.01 -6.83 7.89
CA PHE A 139 -14.76 -7.25 9.07
C PHE A 139 -16.18 -7.74 8.71
N LEU A 140 -16.92 -6.94 7.92
CA LEU A 140 -18.30 -7.27 7.51
C LEU A 140 -18.34 -8.53 6.63
N LEU A 141 -17.42 -8.70 5.69
CA LEU A 141 -17.31 -9.89 4.86
C LEU A 141 -17.03 -11.14 5.70
N ASN A 142 -16.16 -11.03 6.69
CA ASN A 142 -15.85 -12.13 7.59
C ASN A 142 -17.02 -12.47 8.51
N LEU A 143 -17.79 -11.47 8.96
CA LEU A 143 -18.99 -11.67 9.75
C LEU A 143 -20.06 -12.44 8.94
N VAL A 144 -20.31 -12.03 7.70
CA VAL A 144 -21.28 -12.69 6.81
C VAL A 144 -20.88 -14.13 6.47
N ARG A 145 -19.59 -14.39 6.32
CA ARG A 145 -19.05 -15.75 6.06
C ARG A 145 -19.01 -16.64 7.30
N GLY A 146 -19.40 -16.14 8.47
CA GLY A 146 -19.41 -16.90 9.72
C GLY A 146 -18.02 -17.32 10.19
N THR A 147 -17.00 -16.57 9.86
CA THR A 147 -15.65 -16.85 10.35
C THR A 147 -15.59 -16.63 11.87
N GLY A 148 -14.86 -17.52 12.58
CA GLY A 148 -14.72 -17.41 14.04
C GLY A 148 -14.08 -16.09 14.49
N ILE A 149 -13.96 -15.91 15.82
CA ILE A 149 -13.49 -14.67 16.47
C ILE A 149 -12.20 -14.10 15.85
N ASN A 150 -11.30 -14.93 15.35
CA ASN A 150 -10.07 -14.49 14.70
C ASN A 150 -10.31 -13.80 13.34
N GLY A 151 -11.37 -14.14 12.62
CA GLY A 151 -11.77 -13.47 11.38
C GLY A 151 -12.42 -12.11 11.59
N LEU A 152 -12.89 -11.82 12.80
CA LEU A 152 -13.58 -10.57 13.13
C LEU A 152 -12.62 -9.42 13.53
N LYS A 153 -11.31 -9.61 13.45
CA LYS A 153 -10.33 -8.60 13.85
C LYS A 153 -10.06 -7.50 12.80
N GLY A 154 -10.67 -7.60 11.61
CA GLY A 154 -10.35 -6.68 10.50
C GLY A 154 -8.92 -6.83 10.00
N ILE A 155 -8.37 -5.75 9.42
CA ILE A 155 -7.02 -5.73 8.86
C ILE A 155 -6.02 -5.31 9.97
N ALA A 156 -4.96 -6.09 10.18
CA ALA A 156 -3.93 -5.76 11.17
C ALA A 156 -3.04 -4.60 10.69
N ALA A 157 -2.61 -3.74 11.62
CA ALA A 157 -1.68 -2.63 11.35
C ALA A 157 -0.31 -3.13 10.86
N VAL A 158 0.13 -4.28 11.38
CA VAL A 158 1.40 -4.93 11.04
C VAL A 158 1.15 -6.40 10.72
N ASN A 159 1.76 -6.87 9.63
CA ASN A 159 1.84 -8.27 9.28
C ASN A 159 3.24 -8.58 8.74
N GLY A 160 4.10 -9.16 9.59
CA GLY A 160 5.52 -9.33 9.26
C GLY A 160 6.20 -7.98 9.02
N LYS A 161 6.70 -7.78 7.80
CA LYS A 161 7.32 -6.51 7.37
C LYS A 161 6.35 -5.56 6.66
N VAL A 162 5.12 -5.98 6.45
CA VAL A 162 4.08 -5.14 5.84
C VAL A 162 3.38 -4.32 6.92
N VAL A 163 3.36 -3.01 6.75
CA VAL A 163 2.72 -2.04 7.65
C VAL A 163 1.65 -1.23 6.93
N ARG A 164 0.65 -0.72 7.66
CA ARG A 164 -0.52 -0.03 7.11
C ARG A 164 -0.77 1.30 7.83
N PRO A 165 -0.06 2.36 7.43
CA PRO A 165 -0.10 3.65 8.14
C PRO A 165 -1.45 4.37 8.05
N LEU A 166 -2.32 4.03 7.06
CA LEU A 166 -3.59 4.70 6.83
C LEU A 166 -4.80 4.02 7.49
N LEU A 167 -4.63 2.97 8.31
CA LEU A 167 -5.75 2.23 8.89
C LEU A 167 -6.66 3.06 9.82
N ASP A 168 -6.18 4.18 10.34
CA ASP A 168 -6.97 5.06 11.20
C ASP A 168 -7.64 6.23 10.48
N VAL A 169 -7.42 6.37 9.17
CA VAL A 169 -8.04 7.42 8.35
C VAL A 169 -9.10 6.82 7.42
N SER A 170 -10.15 7.61 7.13
CA SER A 170 -11.20 7.23 6.20
C SER A 170 -10.79 7.53 4.76
N ARG A 171 -11.50 6.92 3.81
CA ARG A 171 -11.36 7.24 2.40
C ARG A 171 -11.66 8.73 2.12
N ASP A 172 -12.65 9.31 2.79
CA ASP A 172 -12.97 10.73 2.65
C ASP A 172 -11.82 11.62 3.14
N ASP A 173 -11.17 11.26 4.26
CA ASP A 173 -9.99 11.96 4.75
C ASP A 173 -8.85 11.93 3.69
N ILE A 174 -8.66 10.79 3.01
CA ILE A 174 -7.65 10.61 1.95
C ILE A 174 -7.96 11.48 0.73
N LEU A 175 -9.21 11.49 0.28
CA LEU A 175 -9.62 12.28 -0.89
C LEU A 175 -9.60 13.79 -0.63
N ALA A 176 -9.72 14.21 0.64
CA ALA A 176 -9.62 15.61 1.04
C ALA A 176 -8.17 16.11 1.19
N PHE A 177 -7.20 15.19 1.30
CA PHE A 177 -5.75 15.46 1.39
C PHE A 177 -5.12 15.64 0.02
#